data_c414f7948ac867af86cb8c2c69d819f3
#
_entry.id   c414f7948ac867af86cb8c2c69d819f3
#
_cell.length_a   1.000
_cell.length_b   1.000
_cell.length_c   1.000
_cell.angle_alpha   90.00
_cell.angle_beta   90.00
_cell.angle_gamma   90.00
#
_symmetry.space_group_name_H-M   'P 1'
#
loop_
_entity.id
_entity.type
_entity.pdbx_description
1 polymer ?
#
loop_
_entity_poly.entity_id
_entity_poly.type
_entity_poly.pdbx_seq_one_letter_code
_entity_poly.pdbx_strand_id
1 'polypeptide(L)'
;MSNEIGSEFWIENKPKQILTEREGVYCLSGRTAIDLILQEVLRKRPVKNVAMPAWCCDSMIAAFLAHGINVRFYDYGYTENTEITDYYLPTDLMDSTDIFYLTNYFGYENTLNIEIVRKIKESGSVILYDRTHSFLIDDENYIELSDYSFASIRKWMGVLGGAVVDGIDKPELKDCPYISVKEKAMRDKYRYLMGDNSVKKDEFLTAFGEFGHKLAEDYCDYSMDDLSYTLYKQKNLQKMKQQRREKAAYIHENLKGVQFMYEFTDKAVPLFVPVLIESKEQRDYVRKKLIEQQIYCPVHWPQPKQIPADYRVNDIVSRELSLICDQRYGLSEIKREIETLMRLI
;
A
#
# COMPACT_ATOMS: atom_id res chain seq x y z
N MET A 1 22.69 -12.91 -12.33
CA MET A 1 21.64 -12.17 -11.61
C MET A 1 20.42 -13.05 -11.53
N SER A 2 19.72 -13.05 -10.42
CA SER A 2 18.44 -13.77 -10.30
C SER A 2 17.39 -13.16 -11.23
N ASN A 3 16.55 -14.03 -11.83
CA ASN A 3 15.46 -13.60 -12.72
C ASN A 3 14.15 -13.29 -11.95
N GLU A 4 14.22 -13.02 -10.65
CA GLU A 4 13.03 -12.76 -9.83
C GLU A 4 12.34 -11.43 -10.20
N ILE A 5 11.02 -11.46 -10.34
CA ILE A 5 10.16 -10.28 -10.50
C ILE A 5 9.23 -10.21 -9.28
N GLY A 6 9.06 -9.01 -8.72
CA GLY A 6 8.22 -8.78 -7.54
C GLY A 6 8.91 -9.06 -6.21
N SER A 7 8.11 -9.42 -5.18
CA SER A 7 8.58 -9.67 -3.82
C SER A 7 9.13 -8.41 -3.11
N GLU A 8 9.62 -8.56 -1.88
CA GLU A 8 10.15 -7.47 -1.05
C GLU A 8 11.28 -6.69 -1.75
N PHE A 9 11.36 -5.39 -1.47
CA PHE A 9 12.50 -4.58 -1.89
C PHE A 9 13.79 -5.00 -1.22
N TRP A 10 14.93 -4.55 -1.76
CA TRP A 10 16.26 -4.72 -1.21
C TRP A 10 17.00 -3.40 -1.11
N ILE A 11 18.12 -3.38 -0.38
CA ILE A 11 19.04 -2.24 -0.29
C ILE A 11 20.38 -2.66 -0.89
N GLU A 12 20.80 -1.92 -1.91
CA GLU A 12 22.03 -2.15 -2.64
C GLU A 12 23.23 -1.51 -1.92
N ASN A 13 23.19 -0.21 -1.72
CA ASN A 13 24.31 0.59 -1.24
C ASN A 13 24.00 1.34 0.05
N LYS A 14 25.04 1.63 0.85
CA LYS A 14 24.96 2.65 1.89
C LYS A 14 25.15 4.03 1.26
N PRO A 15 24.32 5.02 1.59
CA PRO A 15 24.54 6.39 1.16
C PRO A 15 25.87 6.91 1.72
N LYS A 16 26.52 7.81 0.98
CA LYS A 16 27.80 8.40 1.41
C LYS A 16 27.67 9.28 2.66
N GLN A 17 26.51 9.90 2.81
CA GLN A 17 26.16 10.77 3.94
C GLN A 17 24.76 10.40 4.43
N ILE A 18 24.62 10.30 5.74
CA ILE A 18 23.34 10.05 6.41
C ILE A 18 22.74 11.39 6.85
N LEU A 19 21.45 11.58 6.53
CA LEU A 19 20.66 12.74 6.94
C LEU A 19 19.96 12.41 8.25
N THR A 20 20.12 13.27 9.25
CA THR A 20 19.52 13.12 10.58
C THR A 20 18.43 14.15 10.86
N GLU A 21 18.51 15.32 10.20
CA GLU A 21 17.51 16.37 10.33
C GLU A 21 16.32 16.10 9.41
N ARG A 22 15.10 16.22 9.93
CA ARG A 22 13.85 15.92 9.22
C ARG A 22 12.92 17.11 9.27
N GLU A 23 12.47 17.50 8.08
CA GLU A 23 11.35 18.41 7.91
C GLU A 23 10.06 17.61 7.79
N GLY A 24 9.11 17.80 8.73
CA GLY A 24 7.87 17.03 8.81
C GLY A 24 7.95 15.81 9.73
N VAL A 25 6.87 15.05 9.78
CA VAL A 25 6.75 13.87 10.64
C VAL A 25 6.96 12.61 9.81
N TYR A 26 8.00 11.85 10.17
CA TYR A 26 8.34 10.57 9.54
C TYR A 26 8.40 9.48 10.60
N CYS A 27 7.56 8.46 10.47
CA CYS A 27 7.45 7.36 11.40
C CYS A 27 7.76 6.00 10.74
N LEU A 28 7.82 4.94 11.53
CA LEU A 28 8.27 3.62 11.10
C LEU A 28 7.40 3.00 9.99
N SER A 29 6.07 3.18 10.07
CA SER A 29 5.15 2.49 9.15
C SER A 29 3.80 3.20 9.02
N GLY A 30 2.97 2.80 8.04
CA GLY A 30 1.58 3.27 7.94
C GLY A 30 0.75 2.96 9.19
N ARG A 31 0.99 1.83 9.86
CA ARG A 31 0.31 1.49 11.13
C ARG A 31 0.70 2.48 12.24
N THR A 32 1.99 2.80 12.35
CA THR A 32 2.48 3.86 13.25
C THR A 32 1.86 5.21 12.92
N ALA A 33 1.73 5.54 11.62
CA ALA A 33 1.12 6.78 11.17
C ALA A 33 -0.35 6.90 11.61
N ILE A 34 -1.14 5.83 11.44
CA ILE A 34 -2.54 5.80 11.89
C ILE A 34 -2.60 5.99 13.41
N ASP A 35 -1.76 5.29 14.15
CA ASP A 35 -1.70 5.39 15.62
C ASP A 35 -1.40 6.82 16.08
N LEU A 36 -0.38 7.47 15.51
CA LEU A 36 -0.04 8.86 15.82
C LEU A 36 -1.19 9.84 15.51
N ILE A 37 -1.87 9.64 14.38
CA ILE A 37 -3.05 10.45 14.03
C ILE A 37 -4.17 10.22 15.05
N LEU A 38 -4.40 8.97 15.47
CA LEU A 38 -5.43 8.67 16.47
C LEU A 38 -5.10 9.28 17.84
N GLN A 39 -3.85 9.23 18.27
CA GLN A 39 -3.40 9.91 19.51
C GLN A 39 -3.72 11.43 19.43
N GLU A 40 -3.43 12.07 18.29
CA GLU A 40 -3.70 13.49 18.06
C GLU A 40 -5.20 13.79 18.06
N VAL A 41 -6.02 13.00 17.38
CA VAL A 41 -7.48 13.18 17.30
C VAL A 41 -8.13 12.98 18.66
N LEU A 42 -7.77 11.90 19.37
CA LEU A 42 -8.33 11.56 20.68
C LEU A 42 -7.97 12.60 21.76
N ARG A 43 -6.83 13.27 21.63
CA ARG A 43 -6.47 14.40 22.49
C ARG A 43 -7.40 15.60 22.32
N LYS A 44 -7.93 15.80 21.10
CA LYS A 44 -8.77 16.95 20.73
C LYS A 44 -10.27 16.69 20.94
N ARG A 45 -10.71 15.45 20.72
CA ARG A 45 -12.14 15.07 20.82
C ARG A 45 -12.33 13.57 21.07
N PRO A 46 -13.43 13.18 21.71
CA PRO A 46 -13.76 11.75 21.80
C PRO A 46 -14.12 11.20 20.43
N VAL A 47 -13.71 9.94 20.17
CA VAL A 47 -14.01 9.19 18.95
C VAL A 47 -14.55 7.82 19.33
N LYS A 48 -15.64 7.40 18.72
CA LYS A 48 -16.27 6.10 18.94
C LYS A 48 -16.27 5.23 17.68
N ASN A 49 -16.45 5.85 16.50
CA ASN A 49 -16.66 5.13 15.26
C ASN A 49 -15.75 5.68 14.14
N VAL A 50 -15.16 4.76 13.37
CA VAL A 50 -14.54 5.05 12.09
C VAL A 50 -15.31 4.36 10.96
N ALA A 51 -15.59 5.09 9.89
CA ALA A 51 -16.03 4.49 8.63
C ALA A 51 -14.83 4.30 7.71
N MET A 52 -14.63 3.08 7.20
CA MET A 52 -13.52 2.77 6.30
C MET A 52 -13.93 1.77 5.21
N PRO A 53 -13.21 1.74 4.07
CA PRO A 53 -13.56 0.82 3.01
C PRO A 53 -13.35 -0.63 3.44
N ALA A 54 -14.25 -1.50 3.02
CA ALA A 54 -14.15 -2.94 3.27
C ALA A 54 -12.96 -3.57 2.52
N TRP A 55 -12.47 -2.96 1.45
CA TRP A 55 -11.22 -3.40 0.84
C TRP A 55 -10.02 -2.87 1.62
N CYS A 56 -9.68 -3.55 2.67
CA CYS A 56 -8.61 -3.17 3.59
C CYS A 56 -7.83 -4.39 4.08
N CYS A 57 -6.70 -4.16 4.74
CA CYS A 57 -5.93 -5.19 5.42
C CYS A 57 -5.96 -4.99 6.95
N ASP A 58 -5.61 -6.04 7.70
CA ASP A 58 -5.54 -5.98 9.17
C ASP A 58 -4.70 -4.80 9.70
N SER A 59 -3.64 -4.41 8.98
CA SER A 59 -2.80 -3.29 9.43
C SER A 59 -3.50 -1.93 9.34
N MET A 60 -4.55 -1.77 8.54
CA MET A 60 -5.33 -0.53 8.46
C MET A 60 -6.31 -0.41 9.64
N ILE A 61 -6.85 -1.53 10.12
CA ILE A 61 -7.83 -1.54 11.22
C ILE A 61 -7.19 -1.66 12.61
N ALA A 62 -5.98 -2.21 12.70
CA ALA A 62 -5.35 -2.60 13.96
C ALA A 62 -5.24 -1.44 14.97
N ALA A 63 -4.82 -0.26 14.53
CA ALA A 63 -4.67 0.89 15.42
C ALA A 63 -6.03 1.39 15.95
N PHE A 64 -7.08 1.39 15.13
CA PHE A 64 -8.43 1.75 15.58
C PHE A 64 -8.93 0.80 16.65
N LEU A 65 -8.77 -0.51 16.46
CA LEU A 65 -9.17 -1.53 17.45
C LEU A 65 -8.36 -1.41 18.75
N ALA A 66 -7.05 -1.12 18.65
CA ALA A 66 -6.19 -0.91 19.82
C ALA A 66 -6.63 0.29 20.66
N HIS A 67 -7.18 1.34 20.04
CA HIS A 67 -7.75 2.50 20.72
C HIS A 67 -9.24 2.32 21.12
N GLY A 68 -9.81 1.12 20.94
CA GLY A 68 -11.22 0.85 21.28
C GLY A 68 -12.24 1.53 20.38
N ILE A 69 -11.82 1.95 19.17
CA ILE A 69 -12.68 2.59 18.19
C ILE A 69 -13.40 1.51 17.39
N ASN A 70 -14.72 1.63 17.26
CA ASN A 70 -15.54 0.72 16.48
C ASN A 70 -15.35 0.98 14.99
N VAL A 71 -15.01 -0.08 14.24
CA VAL A 71 -14.79 -0.01 12.79
C VAL A 71 -16.07 -0.41 12.06
N ARG A 72 -16.62 0.53 11.29
CA ARG A 72 -17.76 0.31 10.39
C ARG A 72 -17.27 0.34 8.96
N PHE A 73 -17.66 -0.63 8.17
CA PHE A 73 -17.21 -0.74 6.79
C PHE A 73 -18.24 -0.18 5.82
N TYR A 74 -17.76 0.51 4.78
CA TYR A 74 -18.51 0.74 3.56
C TYR A 74 -17.98 -0.16 2.45
N ASP A 75 -18.90 -0.65 1.62
CA ASP A 75 -18.56 -1.62 0.60
C ASP A 75 -17.78 -0.98 -0.56
N TYR A 76 -17.06 -1.81 -1.29
CA TYR A 76 -16.32 -1.45 -2.47
C TYR A 76 -16.52 -2.55 -3.53
N GLY A 77 -16.94 -2.19 -4.72
CA GLY A 77 -17.24 -3.20 -5.73
C GLY A 77 -17.59 -2.60 -7.08
N TYR A 78 -18.01 -3.47 -8.00
CA TYR A 78 -18.43 -3.04 -9.32
C TYR A 78 -19.78 -2.33 -9.27
N THR A 79 -19.93 -1.28 -10.11
CA THR A 79 -21.24 -0.73 -10.41
C THR A 79 -22.05 -1.73 -11.23
N GLU A 80 -23.39 -1.60 -11.22
CA GLU A 80 -24.30 -2.50 -11.95
C GLU A 80 -24.01 -2.58 -13.46
N ASN A 81 -23.27 -1.62 -14.00
CA ASN A 81 -22.88 -1.54 -15.42
C ASN A 81 -21.46 -2.07 -15.70
N THR A 82 -20.85 -2.80 -14.80
CA THR A 82 -19.75 -3.77 -14.99
C THR A 82 -18.31 -3.27 -15.22
N GLU A 83 -17.99 -2.00 -15.26
CA GLU A 83 -16.64 -1.62 -15.69
C GLU A 83 -15.78 -0.93 -14.64
N ILE A 84 -16.34 -0.34 -13.60
CA ILE A 84 -15.58 0.47 -12.65
C ILE A 84 -15.92 0.09 -11.21
N THR A 85 -14.90 -0.12 -10.41
CA THR A 85 -15.02 -0.25 -8.97
C THR A 85 -15.39 1.09 -8.35
N ASP A 86 -16.39 1.10 -7.47
CA ASP A 86 -16.84 2.30 -6.77
C ASP A 86 -17.17 2.00 -5.31
N TYR A 87 -17.31 3.06 -4.50
CA TYR A 87 -17.65 2.98 -3.09
C TYR A 87 -19.16 3.01 -2.89
N TYR A 88 -19.65 2.14 -2.03
CA TYR A 88 -21.04 2.07 -1.60
C TYR A 88 -21.14 2.60 -0.18
N LEU A 89 -21.55 3.87 -0.05
CA LEU A 89 -21.66 4.57 1.21
C LEU A 89 -23.12 4.60 1.67
N PRO A 90 -23.52 3.82 2.69
CA PRO A 90 -24.83 3.92 3.31
C PRO A 90 -25.01 5.32 3.96
N THR A 91 -26.19 5.91 3.81
CA THR A 91 -26.49 7.26 4.36
C THR A 91 -26.37 7.32 5.88
N ASP A 92 -26.79 6.28 6.59
CA ASP A 92 -26.68 6.18 8.05
C ASP A 92 -25.22 6.08 8.54
N LEU A 93 -24.32 5.63 7.68
CA LEU A 93 -22.89 5.61 7.98
C LEU A 93 -22.32 7.03 8.04
N MET A 94 -22.78 7.92 7.14
CA MET A 94 -22.31 9.30 7.08
C MET A 94 -22.71 10.09 8.32
N ASP A 95 -23.93 9.87 8.84
CA ASP A 95 -24.50 10.64 9.97
C ASP A 95 -23.91 10.25 11.34
N SER A 96 -23.26 9.09 11.45
CA SER A 96 -22.79 8.52 12.73
C SER A 96 -21.29 8.23 12.80
N THR A 97 -20.50 8.85 11.93
CA THR A 97 -19.07 8.61 11.80
C THR A 97 -18.25 9.75 12.39
N ASP A 98 -17.35 9.44 13.32
CA ASP A 98 -16.43 10.43 13.90
C ASP A 98 -15.20 10.62 13.02
N ILE A 99 -14.67 9.53 12.43
CA ILE A 99 -13.56 9.53 11.49
C ILE A 99 -14.00 8.84 10.20
N PHE A 100 -13.83 9.52 9.07
CA PHE A 100 -13.97 8.92 7.76
C PHE A 100 -12.58 8.61 7.19
N TYR A 101 -12.29 7.30 7.04
CA TYR A 101 -11.03 6.82 6.46
C TYR A 101 -11.16 6.76 4.95
N LEU A 102 -10.51 7.69 4.28
CA LEU A 102 -10.43 7.76 2.83
C LEU A 102 -9.16 7.08 2.35
N THR A 103 -9.23 6.30 1.28
CA THR A 103 -8.03 5.77 0.61
C THR A 103 -8.19 5.84 -0.89
N ASN A 104 -7.08 5.95 -1.60
CA ASN A 104 -7.00 5.77 -3.04
C ASN A 104 -6.24 4.47 -3.32
N TYR A 105 -6.74 3.66 -4.25
CA TYR A 105 -6.17 2.35 -4.54
C TYR A 105 -5.21 2.38 -5.73
N PHE A 106 -4.06 1.72 -5.56
CA PHE A 106 -3.06 1.41 -6.59
C PHE A 106 -2.46 2.59 -7.38
N GLY A 107 -2.75 3.82 -7.02
CA GLY A 107 -2.21 5.00 -7.73
C GLY A 107 -2.92 5.30 -9.05
N TYR A 108 -4.18 4.91 -9.15
CA TYR A 108 -5.11 5.38 -10.18
C TYR A 108 -5.92 6.57 -9.68
N GLU A 109 -6.72 7.19 -10.53
CA GLU A 109 -7.59 8.26 -10.08
C GLU A 109 -8.59 7.76 -9.05
N ASN A 110 -8.82 8.56 -8.01
CA ASN A 110 -9.77 8.20 -6.97
C ASN A 110 -11.20 8.23 -7.54
N THR A 111 -11.92 7.13 -7.38
CA THR A 111 -13.30 7.00 -7.87
C THR A 111 -14.34 7.58 -6.90
N LEU A 112 -13.98 7.81 -5.62
CA LEU A 112 -14.89 8.43 -4.67
C LEU A 112 -15.15 9.88 -5.04
N ASN A 113 -16.41 10.23 -5.25
CA ASN A 113 -16.80 11.59 -5.62
C ASN A 113 -16.38 12.59 -4.53
N ILE A 114 -15.64 13.63 -4.92
CA ILE A 114 -15.13 14.69 -4.04
C ILE A 114 -16.24 15.42 -3.29
N GLU A 115 -17.42 15.59 -3.90
CA GLU A 115 -18.58 16.23 -3.27
C GLU A 115 -19.14 15.37 -2.12
N ILE A 116 -19.02 14.06 -2.18
CA ILE A 116 -19.37 13.18 -1.07
C ILE A 116 -18.41 13.41 0.09
N VAL A 117 -17.11 13.51 -0.17
CA VAL A 117 -16.10 13.79 0.86
C VAL A 117 -16.34 15.13 1.52
N ARG A 118 -16.73 16.18 0.74
CA ARG A 118 -17.10 17.49 1.28
C ARG A 118 -18.30 17.40 2.23
N LYS A 119 -19.36 16.71 1.84
CA LYS A 119 -20.55 16.51 2.69
C LYS A 119 -20.20 15.79 3.99
N ILE A 120 -19.35 14.76 3.93
CA ILE A 120 -18.88 14.05 5.12
C ILE A 120 -18.09 14.99 6.05
N LYS A 121 -17.23 15.84 5.50
CA LYS A 121 -16.50 16.84 6.28
C LYS A 121 -17.46 17.87 6.90
N GLU A 122 -18.44 18.35 6.16
CA GLU A 122 -19.47 19.29 6.62
C GLU A 122 -20.34 18.68 7.75
N SER A 123 -20.52 17.36 7.79
CA SER A 123 -21.19 16.69 8.91
C SER A 123 -20.37 16.67 10.21
N GLY A 124 -19.12 17.15 10.19
CA GLY A 124 -18.22 17.24 11.33
C GLY A 124 -17.34 16.02 11.55
N SER A 125 -17.31 15.07 10.62
CA SER A 125 -16.38 13.94 10.63
C SER A 125 -14.96 14.41 10.33
N VAL A 126 -13.98 13.80 11.01
CA VAL A 126 -12.55 13.95 10.68
C VAL A 126 -12.25 13.14 9.43
N ILE A 127 -11.66 13.75 8.42
CA ILE A 127 -11.19 13.05 7.21
C ILE A 127 -9.75 12.63 7.41
N LEU A 128 -9.52 11.30 7.48
CA LEU A 128 -8.20 10.70 7.50
C LEU A 128 -7.90 10.09 6.12
N TYR A 129 -6.92 10.63 5.40
CA TYR A 129 -6.59 10.19 4.05
C TYR A 129 -5.34 9.31 4.00
N ASP A 130 -5.52 8.03 3.70
CA ASP A 130 -4.44 7.08 3.40
C ASP A 130 -4.00 7.19 1.94
N ARG A 131 -2.87 7.83 1.72
CA ARG A 131 -2.23 7.99 0.41
C ARG A 131 -1.20 6.90 0.11
N THR A 132 -1.20 5.81 0.87
CA THR A 132 -0.18 4.75 0.71
C THR A 132 -0.13 4.20 -0.71
N HIS A 133 -1.26 3.99 -1.35
CA HIS A 133 -1.32 3.51 -2.73
C HIS A 133 -1.29 4.63 -3.79
N SER A 134 -1.46 5.89 -3.39
CA SER A 134 -1.42 7.07 -4.26
C SER A 134 -0.27 8.03 -3.96
N PHE A 135 0.74 7.60 -3.22
CA PHE A 135 1.86 8.45 -2.76
C PHE A 135 2.50 9.31 -3.86
N LEU A 136 2.51 8.82 -5.10
CA LEU A 136 3.11 9.50 -6.25
C LEU A 136 2.09 10.16 -7.19
N ILE A 137 0.79 9.98 -6.96
CA ILE A 137 -0.25 10.65 -7.76
C ILE A 137 -0.47 12.06 -7.25
N ASP A 138 -0.95 12.92 -8.14
CA ASP A 138 -1.34 14.29 -7.81
C ASP A 138 -2.83 14.32 -7.47
N ASP A 139 -3.15 14.37 -6.17
CA ASP A 139 -4.49 14.30 -5.61
C ASP A 139 -4.75 15.44 -4.60
N GLU A 140 -4.23 16.64 -4.90
CA GLU A 140 -4.28 17.84 -4.05
C GLU A 140 -5.68 18.11 -3.49
N ASN A 141 -6.73 17.97 -4.29
CA ASN A 141 -8.11 18.22 -3.86
C ASN A 141 -8.53 17.34 -2.67
N TYR A 142 -8.09 16.08 -2.62
CA TYR A 142 -8.39 15.17 -1.50
C TYR A 142 -7.51 15.48 -0.28
N ILE A 143 -6.26 15.91 -0.53
CA ILE A 143 -5.33 16.34 0.53
C ILE A 143 -5.88 17.58 1.23
N GLU A 144 -6.34 18.58 0.49
CA GLU A 144 -6.92 19.81 1.03
C GLU A 144 -8.20 19.57 1.85
N LEU A 145 -9.00 18.59 1.48
CA LEU A 145 -10.19 18.21 2.24
C LEU A 145 -9.87 17.37 3.47
N SER A 146 -8.74 16.70 3.52
CA SER A 146 -8.36 15.87 4.66
C SER A 146 -7.90 16.72 5.86
N ASP A 147 -8.22 16.26 7.06
CA ASP A 147 -7.70 16.85 8.30
C ASP A 147 -6.33 16.27 8.61
N TYR A 148 -6.13 15.00 8.25
CA TYR A 148 -4.89 14.27 8.41
C TYR A 148 -4.64 13.43 7.17
N SER A 149 -3.37 13.33 6.76
CA SER A 149 -2.99 12.38 5.71
C SER A 149 -1.70 11.65 6.07
N PHE A 150 -1.52 10.46 5.47
CA PHE A 150 -0.27 9.73 5.57
C PHE A 150 -0.01 8.87 4.34
N ALA A 151 1.26 8.51 4.14
CA ALA A 151 1.65 7.56 3.10
C ALA A 151 2.78 6.64 3.56
N SER A 152 2.64 5.33 3.37
CA SER A 152 3.70 4.36 3.67
C SER A 152 4.71 4.28 2.53
N ILE A 153 5.86 4.94 2.71
CA ILE A 153 6.94 5.06 1.70
C ILE A 153 7.53 3.70 1.34
N ARG A 154 7.62 2.76 2.31
CA ARG A 154 8.20 1.43 2.10
C ARG A 154 7.48 0.56 1.07
N LYS A 155 6.25 0.93 0.69
CA LYS A 155 5.50 0.25 -0.39
C LYS A 155 6.03 0.61 -1.78
N TRP A 156 6.75 1.73 -1.89
CA TRP A 156 7.17 2.30 -3.16
C TRP A 156 8.65 2.11 -3.47
N MET A 157 9.48 1.92 -2.44
CA MET A 157 10.94 1.86 -2.62
C MET A 157 11.63 1.05 -1.53
N GLY A 158 12.91 0.73 -1.77
CA GLY A 158 13.74 -0.04 -0.85
C GLY A 158 14.21 0.81 0.33
N VAL A 159 13.38 0.90 1.36
CA VAL A 159 13.68 1.46 2.69
C VAL A 159 13.29 0.43 3.75
N LEU A 160 13.90 0.49 4.93
CA LEU A 160 13.66 -0.48 6.00
C LEU A 160 12.26 -0.32 6.57
N GLY A 161 11.90 0.90 6.89
CA GLY A 161 10.59 1.37 7.33
C GLY A 161 10.34 2.75 6.75
N GLY A 162 9.15 3.29 6.98
CA GLY A 162 8.86 4.68 6.67
C GLY A 162 7.43 4.95 6.25
N ALA A 163 6.87 5.95 6.90
CA ALA A 163 5.67 6.66 6.46
C ALA A 163 5.86 8.14 6.75
N VAL A 164 5.29 8.98 5.91
CA VAL A 164 5.13 10.42 6.12
C VAL A 164 3.73 10.66 6.67
N VAL A 165 3.60 11.62 7.60
CA VAL A 165 2.34 12.02 8.23
C VAL A 165 2.19 13.53 8.15
N ASP A 166 1.01 13.98 7.75
CA ASP A 166 0.63 15.38 7.68
C ASP A 166 -0.58 15.68 8.58
N GLY A 167 -0.67 16.91 9.08
CA GLY A 167 -1.80 17.38 9.89
C GLY A 167 -1.64 17.22 11.41
N ILE A 168 -0.56 16.57 11.89
CA ILE A 168 -0.30 16.42 13.33
C ILE A 168 0.84 17.31 13.81
N ASP A 169 0.82 17.64 15.09
CA ASP A 169 1.97 18.25 15.77
C ASP A 169 3.13 17.26 15.78
N LYS A 170 4.37 17.78 15.83
CA LYS A 170 5.56 16.92 15.83
C LYS A 170 5.64 16.10 17.12
N PRO A 171 5.43 14.75 17.06
CA PRO A 171 5.48 13.90 18.23
C PRO A 171 6.92 13.61 18.67
N GLU A 172 7.08 13.18 19.91
CA GLU A 172 8.31 12.53 20.37
C GLU A 172 8.33 11.08 19.89
N LEU A 173 9.32 10.74 19.06
CA LEU A 173 9.46 9.40 18.49
C LEU A 173 10.77 8.77 18.95
N LYS A 174 10.74 7.46 19.18
CA LYS A 174 11.88 6.63 19.59
C LYS A 174 12.40 5.79 18.42
N ASP A 175 13.64 5.33 18.50
CA ASP A 175 14.20 4.43 17.51
C ASP A 175 13.58 3.03 17.62
N CYS A 176 13.35 2.39 16.46
CA CYS A 176 12.82 1.03 16.42
C CYS A 176 13.94 0.01 16.78
N PRO A 177 13.82 -0.74 17.89
CA PRO A 177 14.89 -1.60 18.39
C PRO A 177 15.14 -2.83 17.50
N TYR A 178 14.22 -3.18 16.61
CA TYR A 178 14.32 -4.36 15.73
C TYR A 178 14.50 -4.00 14.25
N ILE A 179 14.80 -2.73 13.92
CA ILE A 179 14.99 -2.30 12.53
C ILE A 179 16.17 -3.00 11.84
N SER A 180 17.19 -3.39 12.60
CA SER A 180 18.36 -4.11 12.09
C SER A 180 18.04 -5.48 11.48
N VAL A 181 16.95 -6.14 11.94
CA VAL A 181 16.46 -7.40 11.35
C VAL A 181 16.05 -7.16 9.90
N LYS A 182 15.30 -6.07 9.65
CA LYS A 182 14.87 -5.69 8.29
C LYS A 182 16.07 -5.29 7.42
N GLU A 183 17.03 -4.54 7.97
CA GLU A 183 18.23 -4.14 7.24
C GLU A 183 19.02 -5.37 6.77
N LYS A 184 19.29 -6.32 7.68
CA LYS A 184 19.96 -7.57 7.35
C LYS A 184 19.23 -8.32 6.24
N ALA A 185 17.91 -8.52 6.37
CA ALA A 185 17.11 -9.22 5.38
C ALA A 185 17.18 -8.57 3.98
N MET A 186 17.11 -7.25 3.90
CA MET A 186 17.17 -6.51 2.63
C MET A 186 18.56 -6.57 1.99
N ARG A 187 19.64 -6.52 2.77
CA ARG A 187 21.01 -6.66 2.28
C ARG A 187 21.32 -8.09 1.84
N ASP A 188 20.87 -9.07 2.60
CA ASP A 188 21.06 -10.49 2.25
C ASP A 188 20.27 -10.82 0.98
N LYS A 189 19.03 -10.29 0.82
CA LYS A 189 18.31 -10.42 -0.44
C LYS A 189 19.07 -9.83 -1.61
N TYR A 190 19.67 -8.65 -1.48
CA TYR A 190 20.50 -8.07 -2.53
C TYR A 190 21.68 -8.97 -2.91
N ARG A 191 22.43 -9.46 -1.91
CA ARG A 191 23.56 -10.39 -2.12
C ARG A 191 23.12 -11.65 -2.85
N TYR A 192 22.02 -12.24 -2.42
CA TYR A 192 21.42 -13.41 -3.10
C TYR A 192 21.09 -13.13 -4.57
N LEU A 193 20.45 -11.99 -4.87
CA LEU A 193 20.12 -11.58 -6.24
C LEU A 193 21.38 -11.35 -7.09
N MET A 194 22.51 -10.95 -6.48
CA MET A 194 23.80 -10.80 -7.14
C MET A 194 24.57 -12.12 -7.29
N GLY A 195 24.01 -13.23 -6.85
CA GLY A 195 24.62 -14.56 -7.00
C GLY A 195 25.57 -14.97 -5.88
N ASP A 196 25.49 -14.33 -4.71
CA ASP A 196 26.26 -14.74 -3.54
C ASP A 196 25.71 -16.05 -2.96
N ASN A 197 26.39 -17.14 -3.23
CA ASN A 197 25.99 -18.47 -2.80
C ASN A 197 26.10 -18.72 -1.28
N SER A 198 26.72 -17.79 -0.54
CA SER A 198 26.77 -17.87 0.92
C SER A 198 25.46 -17.46 1.60
N VAL A 199 24.55 -16.82 0.86
CA VAL A 199 23.25 -16.36 1.35
C VAL A 199 22.14 -17.30 0.89
N LYS A 200 21.37 -17.81 1.84
CA LYS A 200 20.22 -18.66 1.55
C LYS A 200 18.92 -17.87 1.51
N LYS A 201 18.06 -18.20 0.54
CA LYS A 201 16.77 -17.53 0.36
C LYS A 201 15.89 -17.60 1.61
N ASP A 202 15.79 -18.76 2.23
CA ASP A 202 14.95 -19.00 3.39
C ASP A 202 15.37 -18.15 4.61
N GLU A 203 16.67 -17.85 4.77
CA GLU A 203 17.18 -17.05 5.88
C GLU A 203 16.65 -15.61 5.83
N PHE A 204 16.75 -14.95 4.68
CA PHE A 204 16.23 -13.58 4.59
C PHE A 204 14.71 -13.53 4.51
N LEU A 205 14.03 -14.54 3.97
CA LEU A 205 12.57 -14.61 4.01
C LEU A 205 12.06 -14.78 5.45
N THR A 206 12.72 -15.61 6.25
CA THR A 206 12.44 -15.74 7.70
C THR A 206 12.63 -14.41 8.41
N ALA A 207 13.72 -13.69 8.15
CA ALA A 207 13.97 -12.39 8.75
C ALA A 207 12.94 -11.31 8.32
N PHE A 208 12.45 -11.33 7.07
CA PHE A 208 11.34 -10.49 6.65
C PHE A 208 10.05 -10.80 7.41
N GLY A 209 9.76 -12.10 7.61
CA GLY A 209 8.62 -12.57 8.41
C GLY A 209 8.73 -12.12 9.88
N GLU A 210 9.90 -12.30 10.50
CA GLU A 210 10.17 -11.88 11.87
C GLU A 210 9.94 -10.37 12.06
N PHE A 211 10.48 -9.56 11.16
CA PHE A 211 10.23 -8.11 11.21
C PHE A 211 8.74 -7.79 11.06
N GLY A 212 8.04 -8.49 10.16
CA GLY A 212 6.60 -8.31 9.97
C GLY A 212 5.78 -8.62 11.22
N HIS A 213 6.11 -9.71 11.93
CA HIS A 213 5.47 -10.08 13.20
C HIS A 213 5.74 -9.04 14.29
N LYS A 214 6.99 -8.65 14.50
CA LYS A 214 7.35 -7.60 15.47
C LYS A 214 6.62 -6.29 15.18
N LEU A 215 6.58 -5.86 13.91
CA LEU A 215 5.86 -4.67 13.51
C LEU A 215 4.34 -4.79 13.69
N ALA A 216 3.77 -6.00 13.72
CA ALA A 216 2.36 -6.20 14.01
C ALA A 216 2.02 -6.01 15.49
N GLU A 217 2.95 -6.33 16.37
CA GLU A 217 2.78 -6.34 17.83
C GLU A 217 3.27 -5.03 18.48
N ASP A 218 4.36 -4.45 17.94
CA ASP A 218 5.04 -3.28 18.53
C ASP A 218 5.37 -2.26 17.43
N TYR A 219 4.50 -1.27 17.23
CA TYR A 219 4.60 -0.26 16.18
C TYR A 219 4.47 1.18 16.69
N CYS A 220 4.12 1.39 17.95
CA CYS A 220 3.77 2.71 18.49
C CYS A 220 5.01 3.59 18.69
N ASP A 221 4.89 4.86 18.35
CA ASP A 221 5.86 5.93 18.61
C ASP A 221 7.26 5.70 18.04
N TYR A 222 7.41 4.88 17.00
CA TYR A 222 8.70 4.68 16.35
C TYR A 222 8.92 5.65 15.19
N SER A 223 10.13 6.23 15.16
CA SER A 223 10.60 7.06 14.05
C SER A 223 10.94 6.20 12.83
N MET A 224 10.90 6.80 11.65
CA MET A 224 11.62 6.29 10.48
C MET A 224 13.12 6.36 10.77
N ASP A 225 13.87 5.31 10.51
CA ASP A 225 15.32 5.31 10.71
C ASP A 225 16.06 6.25 9.74
N ASP A 226 17.26 6.72 10.13
CA ASP A 226 18.02 7.69 9.34
C ASP A 226 18.49 7.16 7.99
N LEU A 227 18.77 5.85 7.89
CA LEU A 227 19.12 5.22 6.61
C LEU A 227 17.94 5.28 5.65
N SER A 228 16.75 4.90 6.11
CA SER A 228 15.52 4.94 5.31
C SER A 228 15.17 6.36 4.88
N TYR A 229 15.25 7.32 5.80
CA TYR A 229 15.01 8.73 5.48
C TYR A 229 15.98 9.25 4.42
N THR A 230 17.26 8.93 4.57
CA THR A 230 18.30 9.32 3.59
C THR A 230 18.04 8.72 2.22
N LEU A 231 17.75 7.42 2.15
CA LEU A 231 17.45 6.72 0.90
C LEU A 231 16.22 7.31 0.20
N TYR A 232 15.20 7.67 0.98
CA TYR A 232 14.00 8.34 0.47
C TYR A 232 14.33 9.73 -0.11
N LYS A 233 15.02 10.58 0.66
CA LYS A 233 15.35 11.97 0.24
C LYS A 233 16.28 12.02 -0.98
N GLN A 234 17.13 11.02 -1.15
CA GLN A 234 18.02 10.91 -2.33
C GLN A 234 17.31 10.31 -3.57
N LYS A 235 16.05 9.82 -3.42
CA LYS A 235 15.35 9.20 -4.53
C LYS A 235 14.80 10.24 -5.51
N ASN A 236 15.08 10.04 -6.81
CA ASN A 236 14.44 10.83 -7.86
C ASN A 236 13.00 10.32 -8.09
N LEU A 237 12.04 10.97 -7.42
CA LEU A 237 10.62 10.59 -7.48
C LEU A 237 10.03 10.80 -8.88
N GLN A 238 10.45 11.82 -9.62
CA GLN A 238 9.95 12.06 -10.99
C GLN A 238 10.38 10.94 -11.94
N LYS A 239 11.65 10.52 -11.87
CA LYS A 239 12.10 9.35 -12.64
C LYS A 239 11.33 8.08 -12.25
N MET A 240 11.05 7.91 -10.97
CA MET A 240 10.28 6.75 -10.48
C MET A 240 8.83 6.77 -10.99
N LYS A 241 8.16 7.95 -10.99
CA LYS A 241 6.85 8.15 -11.62
C LYS A 241 6.87 7.72 -13.09
N GLN A 242 7.79 8.27 -13.86
CA GLN A 242 7.92 7.98 -15.29
C GLN A 242 8.11 6.48 -15.54
N GLN A 243 9.06 5.83 -14.84
CA GLN A 243 9.34 4.41 -15.01
C GLN A 243 8.15 3.51 -14.71
N ARG A 244 7.33 3.85 -13.69
CA ARG A 244 6.11 3.11 -13.37
C ARG A 244 5.04 3.28 -14.43
N ARG A 245 4.83 4.51 -14.89
CA ARG A 245 3.86 4.83 -15.95
C ARG A 245 4.19 4.10 -17.26
N GLU A 246 5.46 4.13 -17.69
CA GLU A 246 5.92 3.44 -18.91
C GLU A 246 5.59 1.93 -18.86
N LYS A 247 5.83 1.29 -17.71
CA LYS A 247 5.55 -0.14 -17.54
C LYS A 247 4.06 -0.45 -17.45
N ALA A 248 3.31 0.37 -16.71
CA ALA A 248 1.87 0.22 -16.63
C ALA A 248 1.20 0.41 -17.99
N ALA A 249 1.60 1.43 -18.77
CA ALA A 249 1.13 1.62 -20.13
C ALA A 249 1.41 0.37 -20.97
N TYR A 250 2.64 -0.15 -20.93
CA TYR A 250 3.00 -1.36 -21.66
C TYR A 250 2.11 -2.57 -21.28
N ILE A 251 1.81 -2.74 -19.98
CA ILE A 251 0.91 -3.81 -19.51
C ILE A 251 -0.51 -3.61 -20.09
N HIS A 252 -1.07 -2.41 -19.97
CA HIS A 252 -2.43 -2.12 -20.46
C HIS A 252 -2.56 -2.30 -21.99
N GLU A 253 -1.54 -1.96 -22.73
CA GLU A 253 -1.52 -2.10 -24.20
C GLU A 253 -1.39 -3.55 -24.67
N ASN A 254 -0.59 -4.37 -23.96
CA ASN A 254 -0.16 -5.67 -24.46
C ASN A 254 -0.81 -6.87 -23.74
N LEU A 255 -1.31 -6.72 -22.52
CA LEU A 255 -1.98 -7.82 -21.80
C LEU A 255 -3.42 -7.98 -22.30
N LYS A 256 -3.80 -9.22 -22.64
CA LYS A 256 -5.15 -9.60 -23.10
C LYS A 256 -5.66 -10.77 -22.25
N GLY A 257 -6.97 -10.99 -22.26
CA GLY A 257 -7.61 -12.13 -21.59
C GLY A 257 -7.87 -11.91 -20.09
N VAL A 258 -7.70 -10.68 -19.59
CA VAL A 258 -8.04 -10.30 -18.20
C VAL A 258 -8.90 -9.04 -18.19
N GLN A 259 -9.59 -8.81 -17.10
CA GLN A 259 -10.27 -7.56 -16.82
C GLN A 259 -9.36 -6.66 -16.00
N PHE A 260 -9.02 -5.47 -16.50
CA PHE A 260 -8.35 -4.44 -15.72
C PHE A 260 -9.34 -3.83 -14.72
N MET A 261 -8.88 -3.57 -13.49
CA MET A 261 -9.73 -2.97 -12.46
C MET A 261 -9.90 -1.46 -12.63
N TYR A 262 -8.95 -0.82 -13.30
CA TYR A 262 -8.93 0.63 -13.53
C TYR A 262 -8.54 0.96 -14.95
N GLU A 263 -9.06 2.07 -15.45
CA GLU A 263 -8.58 2.69 -16.68
C GLU A 263 -7.23 3.36 -16.44
N PHE A 264 -6.30 3.22 -17.39
CA PHE A 264 -5.00 3.87 -17.31
C PHE A 264 -5.06 5.25 -17.96
N THR A 265 -5.00 6.28 -17.14
CA THR A 265 -5.08 7.69 -17.53
C THR A 265 -3.73 8.40 -17.44
N ASP A 266 -3.68 9.65 -17.92
CA ASP A 266 -2.49 10.50 -17.82
C ASP A 266 -2.10 10.84 -16.37
N LYS A 267 -3.01 10.76 -15.44
CA LYS A 267 -2.76 11.05 -14.02
C LYS A 267 -2.32 9.85 -13.22
N ALA A 268 -2.57 8.62 -13.70
CA ALA A 268 -2.22 7.42 -12.99
C ALA A 268 -0.71 7.25 -12.80
N VAL A 269 -0.29 6.92 -11.60
CA VAL A 269 1.08 6.49 -11.25
C VAL A 269 0.98 5.20 -10.46
N PRO A 270 0.86 4.05 -11.13
CA PRO A 270 0.48 2.80 -10.46
C PRO A 270 1.53 2.27 -9.47
N LEU A 271 1.05 1.87 -8.29
CA LEU A 271 1.80 1.04 -7.36
C LEU A 271 1.92 -0.39 -7.90
N PHE A 272 0.82 -0.91 -8.43
CA PHE A 272 0.68 -2.16 -9.17
C PHE A 272 -0.36 -1.96 -10.26
N VAL A 273 -0.42 -2.87 -11.23
CA VAL A 273 -1.53 -2.95 -12.18
C VAL A 273 -2.45 -4.10 -11.75
N PRO A 274 -3.56 -3.82 -11.03
CA PRO A 274 -4.48 -4.86 -10.58
C PRO A 274 -5.37 -5.33 -11.72
N VAL A 275 -5.46 -6.65 -11.85
CA VAL A 275 -6.34 -7.33 -12.82
C VAL A 275 -7.22 -8.34 -12.10
N LEU A 276 -8.35 -8.68 -12.71
CA LEU A 276 -9.23 -9.75 -12.24
C LEU A 276 -9.09 -10.95 -13.16
N ILE A 277 -8.84 -12.08 -12.54
CA ILE A 277 -8.87 -13.39 -13.16
C ILE A 277 -10.32 -13.92 -13.09
N GLU A 278 -10.67 -14.83 -13.97
CA GLU A 278 -12.06 -15.31 -14.14
C GLU A 278 -12.67 -15.85 -12.84
N SER A 279 -11.91 -16.62 -12.06
CA SER A 279 -12.35 -17.20 -10.80
C SER A 279 -11.23 -17.22 -9.75
N LYS A 280 -11.60 -17.45 -8.49
CA LYS A 280 -10.66 -17.65 -7.39
C LYS A 280 -9.72 -18.84 -7.65
N GLU A 281 -10.26 -19.94 -8.11
CA GLU A 281 -9.51 -21.17 -8.39
C GLU A 281 -8.48 -20.93 -9.48
N GLN A 282 -8.86 -20.22 -10.55
CA GLN A 282 -7.96 -19.85 -11.63
C GLN A 282 -6.90 -18.83 -11.15
N ARG A 283 -7.28 -17.83 -10.37
CA ARG A 283 -6.35 -16.88 -9.81
C ARG A 283 -5.29 -17.57 -8.95
N ASP A 284 -5.70 -18.49 -8.09
CA ASP A 284 -4.79 -19.23 -7.21
C ASP A 284 -3.86 -20.15 -8.02
N TYR A 285 -4.37 -20.81 -9.06
CA TYR A 285 -3.58 -21.58 -10.00
C TYR A 285 -2.54 -20.72 -10.74
N VAL A 286 -2.98 -19.63 -11.35
CA VAL A 286 -2.13 -18.68 -12.08
C VAL A 286 -1.02 -18.15 -11.18
N ARG A 287 -1.39 -17.67 -9.98
CA ARG A 287 -0.42 -17.14 -9.01
C ARG A 287 0.63 -18.20 -8.63
N LYS A 288 0.21 -19.44 -8.38
CA LYS A 288 1.14 -20.54 -8.10
C LYS A 288 2.11 -20.77 -9.25
N LYS A 289 1.61 -20.79 -10.50
CA LYS A 289 2.44 -20.98 -11.70
C LYS A 289 3.41 -19.82 -11.95
N LEU A 290 3.01 -18.58 -11.68
CA LEU A 290 3.89 -17.42 -11.72
C LEU A 290 5.04 -17.55 -10.69
N ILE A 291 4.74 -17.98 -9.46
CA ILE A 291 5.74 -18.23 -8.41
C ILE A 291 6.75 -19.30 -8.85
N GLU A 292 6.30 -20.38 -9.49
CA GLU A 292 7.18 -21.42 -10.06
C GLU A 292 8.16 -20.85 -11.12
N GLN A 293 7.76 -19.73 -11.79
CA GLN A 293 8.58 -18.98 -12.73
C GLN A 293 9.33 -17.80 -12.11
N GLN A 294 9.37 -17.72 -10.76
CA GLN A 294 10.00 -16.63 -10.00
C GLN A 294 9.35 -15.24 -10.26
N ILE A 295 8.06 -15.22 -10.53
CA ILE A 295 7.25 -14.01 -10.68
C ILE A 295 6.29 -13.95 -9.48
N TYR A 296 6.46 -12.95 -8.63
CA TYR A 296 5.79 -12.82 -7.33
C TYR A 296 4.76 -11.69 -7.35
N CYS A 297 3.64 -11.91 -8.03
CA CYS A 297 2.50 -11.01 -8.03
C CYS A 297 1.75 -11.13 -6.69
N PRO A 298 1.60 -10.03 -5.94
CA PRO A 298 0.81 -10.04 -4.71
C PRO A 298 -0.68 -10.10 -5.00
N VAL A 299 -1.45 -10.44 -3.97
CA VAL A 299 -2.90 -10.27 -3.91
C VAL A 299 -3.24 -9.29 -2.78
N HIS A 300 -4.17 -8.40 -2.98
CA HIS A 300 -4.55 -7.36 -2.03
C HIS A 300 -6.02 -7.51 -1.64
N TRP A 301 -6.36 -7.93 -0.44
CA TRP A 301 -5.56 -8.53 0.65
C TRP A 301 -6.29 -9.74 1.16
N PRO A 302 -5.70 -10.61 1.96
CA PRO A 302 -6.50 -11.51 2.79
C PRO A 302 -7.48 -10.67 3.61
N GLN A 303 -8.77 -10.99 3.53
CA GLN A 303 -9.83 -10.19 4.16
C GLN A 303 -9.74 -10.26 5.69
N PRO A 304 -9.82 -9.12 6.40
CA PRO A 304 -10.09 -9.10 7.82
C PRO A 304 -11.38 -9.84 8.14
N LYS A 305 -11.39 -10.59 9.24
CA LYS A 305 -12.55 -11.39 9.66
C LYS A 305 -13.81 -10.57 9.97
N GLN A 306 -13.63 -9.27 10.16
CA GLN A 306 -14.70 -8.31 10.47
C GLN A 306 -15.52 -7.90 9.24
N ILE A 307 -15.04 -8.18 8.02
CA ILE A 307 -15.73 -7.81 6.78
C ILE A 307 -16.96 -8.71 6.58
N PRO A 308 -18.15 -8.15 6.35
CA PRO A 308 -19.36 -8.93 6.08
C PRO A 308 -19.21 -9.79 4.83
N ALA A 309 -19.73 -11.03 4.89
CA ALA A 309 -19.57 -12.00 3.82
C ALA A 309 -20.37 -11.65 2.54
N ASP A 310 -21.40 -10.82 2.67
CA ASP A 310 -22.27 -10.37 1.58
C ASP A 310 -21.75 -9.11 0.86
N TYR A 311 -20.62 -8.55 1.28
CA TYR A 311 -20.03 -7.39 0.61
C TYR A 311 -19.45 -7.76 -0.76
N ARG A 312 -19.61 -6.85 -1.73
CA ARG A 312 -19.15 -7.00 -3.12
C ARG A 312 -17.63 -7.10 -3.22
N VAL A 313 -16.92 -6.48 -2.30
CA VAL A 313 -15.46 -6.55 -2.21
C VAL A 313 -14.92 -7.98 -2.14
N ASN A 314 -15.70 -8.92 -1.62
CA ASN A 314 -15.30 -10.34 -1.52
C ASN A 314 -15.07 -10.98 -2.90
N ASP A 315 -15.86 -10.60 -3.93
CA ASP A 315 -15.62 -11.06 -5.30
C ASP A 315 -14.27 -10.50 -5.82
N ILE A 316 -14.03 -9.20 -5.65
CA ILE A 316 -12.77 -8.57 -6.05
C ILE A 316 -11.57 -9.28 -5.41
N VAL A 317 -11.56 -9.41 -4.10
CA VAL A 317 -10.45 -10.03 -3.35
C VAL A 317 -10.22 -11.48 -3.77
N SER A 318 -11.27 -12.19 -4.11
CA SER A 318 -11.15 -13.57 -4.57
C SER A 318 -10.42 -13.69 -5.90
N ARG A 319 -10.55 -12.72 -6.79
CA ARG A 319 -10.11 -12.75 -8.19
C ARG A 319 -8.92 -11.83 -8.49
N GLU A 320 -8.63 -10.85 -7.63
CA GLU A 320 -7.58 -9.86 -7.84
C GLU A 320 -6.19 -10.48 -7.89
N LEU A 321 -5.37 -10.01 -8.83
CA LEU A 321 -3.94 -10.25 -8.94
C LEU A 321 -3.24 -8.95 -9.35
N SER A 322 -2.27 -8.52 -8.54
CA SER A 322 -1.52 -7.29 -8.78
C SER A 322 -0.25 -7.54 -9.59
N LEU A 323 -0.19 -7.01 -10.81
CA LEU A 323 0.99 -7.13 -11.67
C LEU A 323 2.04 -6.08 -11.31
N ILE A 324 3.30 -6.45 -11.49
CA ILE A 324 4.44 -5.63 -11.14
C ILE A 324 4.72 -4.58 -12.23
N CYS A 325 4.79 -3.31 -11.83
CA CYS A 325 5.16 -2.20 -12.74
C CYS A 325 6.23 -1.29 -12.15
N ASP A 326 6.92 -1.74 -11.10
CA ASP A 326 7.80 -0.88 -10.33
C ASP A 326 9.17 -0.62 -11.00
N GLN A 327 9.88 0.36 -10.46
CA GLN A 327 11.13 0.90 -11.01
C GLN A 327 12.33 -0.05 -10.94
N ARG A 328 12.22 -1.20 -10.29
CA ARG A 328 13.31 -2.19 -10.19
C ARG A 328 13.58 -2.92 -11.50
N TYR A 329 12.58 -3.02 -12.36
CA TYR A 329 12.57 -3.87 -13.55
C TYR A 329 12.59 -3.06 -14.84
N GLY A 330 13.13 -3.64 -15.90
CA GLY A 330 13.03 -3.13 -17.27
C GLY A 330 11.80 -3.68 -18.01
N LEU A 331 11.60 -3.25 -19.24
CA LEU A 331 10.49 -3.74 -20.07
C LEU A 331 10.61 -5.23 -20.41
N SER A 332 11.81 -5.80 -20.44
CA SER A 332 12.05 -7.24 -20.68
C SER A 332 11.43 -8.11 -19.58
N GLU A 333 11.57 -7.69 -18.32
CA GLU A 333 10.97 -8.39 -17.19
C GLU A 333 9.44 -8.27 -17.21
N ILE A 334 8.91 -7.08 -17.51
CA ILE A 334 7.47 -6.85 -17.62
C ILE A 334 6.86 -7.66 -18.77
N LYS A 335 7.55 -7.72 -19.91
CA LYS A 335 7.16 -8.57 -21.04
C LYS A 335 7.10 -10.04 -20.64
N ARG A 336 8.12 -10.55 -19.94
CA ARG A 336 8.13 -11.92 -19.42
C ARG A 336 6.97 -12.20 -18.47
N GLU A 337 6.63 -11.25 -17.57
CA GLU A 337 5.51 -11.35 -16.64
C GLU A 337 4.20 -11.54 -17.39
N ILE A 338 3.84 -10.61 -18.30
CA ILE A 338 2.57 -10.67 -19.02
C ILE A 338 2.47 -11.82 -20.02
N GLU A 339 3.56 -12.17 -20.71
CA GLU A 339 3.58 -13.35 -21.61
C GLU A 339 3.40 -14.66 -20.84
N THR A 340 3.96 -14.73 -19.61
CA THR A 340 3.76 -15.89 -18.76
C THR A 340 2.31 -15.95 -18.27
N LEU A 341 1.75 -14.83 -17.85
CA LEU A 341 0.34 -14.75 -17.45
C LEU A 341 -0.59 -15.17 -18.59
N MET A 342 -0.44 -14.59 -19.80
CA MET A 342 -1.29 -14.90 -20.95
C MET A 342 -1.27 -16.38 -21.39
N ARG A 343 -0.24 -17.13 -21.05
CA ARG A 343 -0.19 -18.59 -21.28
C ARG A 343 -0.94 -19.42 -20.23
N LEU A 344 -1.31 -18.82 -19.11
CA LEU A 344 -1.90 -19.48 -17.96
C LEU A 344 -3.40 -19.22 -17.79
N ILE A 345 -3.92 -18.18 -18.46
CA ILE A 345 -5.34 -17.77 -18.45
C ILE A 345 -6.13 -18.34 -19.62
#